data_c13cd90244670fbbcb7890e7cfdd1206
#
_entry.id   c13cd90244670fbbcb7890e7cfdd1206
#
_cell.length_a   1.000
_cell.length_b   1.000
_cell.length_c   1.000
_cell.angle_alpha   90.00
_cell.angle_beta   90.00
_cell.angle_gamma   90.00
#
_symmetry.space_group_name_H-M   'P 1'
#
loop_
_entity.id
_entity.type
_entity.pdbx_description
1 polymer ?
#
loop_
_entity_poly.entity_id
_entity_poly.type
_entity_poly.pdbx_seq_one_letter_code
_entity_poly.pdbx_strand_id
1 'polypeptide(L)'
;MCIRDRTYDVNGAARPVETFVTDLSTWYVRRSRRRFWKSDSDADKLSAYETLYQALVTVAQVMAPFMPFLGEAVYRNLTGERSVHLADFPQADAGARDESLEQQMAAARRAVEAGLAARDALRLKVRQPLASAAVPGEPLTADIAAIVREELNVKALTFGAPEVQLDTHITEELRLEGLARDIVRTIQSLRKESGFQIEDRILTHWEDELPGHLPAGFVHHAFEVWADYIKTETLSLELVRGIPPEVQAKEVTIDGEKVWLALKRVD
;
A
#
# COMPACT_ATOMS: atom_id res chain seq x y z
N MET A 1 -18.62 24.36 1.70
CA MET A 1 -19.97 23.86 1.42
C MET A 1 -21.02 24.96 1.57
N CYS A 2 -21.12 25.68 2.67
CA CYS A 2 -22.13 26.72 2.90
C CYS A 2 -22.25 27.86 1.86
N ILE A 3 -21.26 28.10 1.01
CA ILE A 3 -21.35 29.09 -0.09
C ILE A 3 -22.00 28.47 -1.32
N ARG A 4 -21.75 27.18 -1.61
CA ARG A 4 -22.25 26.47 -2.79
C ARG A 4 -23.66 25.97 -2.63
N ASP A 5 -24.10 25.66 -1.40
CA ASP A 5 -25.51 25.34 -1.11
C ASP A 5 -26.42 26.55 -1.30
N ARG A 6 -25.93 27.77 -0.97
CA ARG A 6 -26.66 29.02 -1.25
C ARG A 6 -26.81 29.36 -2.74
N THR A 7 -25.89 28.86 -3.56
CA THR A 7 -25.95 29.03 -5.02
C THR A 7 -26.54 27.82 -5.74
N TYR A 8 -26.99 26.79 -5.01
CA TYR A 8 -27.48 25.52 -5.56
C TYR A 8 -26.48 24.81 -6.50
N ASP A 9 -25.18 25.04 -6.32
CA ASP A 9 -24.12 24.34 -7.04
C ASP A 9 -23.85 22.97 -6.44
N VAL A 10 -24.74 22.03 -6.70
CA VAL A 10 -24.69 20.65 -6.20
C VAL A 10 -23.40 19.94 -6.65
N ASN A 11 -23.02 20.08 -7.93
CA ASN A 11 -21.82 19.45 -8.47
C ASN A 11 -20.54 19.98 -7.80
N GLY A 12 -20.42 21.29 -7.67
CA GLY A 12 -19.29 21.92 -7.01
C GLY A 12 -19.20 21.59 -5.52
N ALA A 13 -20.32 21.25 -4.89
CA ALA A 13 -20.37 20.81 -3.49
C ALA A 13 -19.99 19.31 -3.33
N ALA A 14 -20.41 18.44 -4.26
CA ALA A 14 -20.20 16.99 -4.17
C ALA A 14 -18.78 16.56 -4.59
N ARG A 15 -18.21 17.15 -5.65
CA ARG A 15 -16.88 16.79 -6.18
C ARG A 15 -15.75 16.78 -5.15
N PRO A 16 -15.60 17.76 -4.23
CA PRO A 16 -14.57 17.71 -3.20
C PRO A 16 -14.71 16.51 -2.27
N VAL A 17 -15.94 16.04 -2.01
CA VAL A 17 -16.19 14.85 -1.19
C VAL A 17 -15.72 13.59 -1.92
N GLU A 18 -16.03 13.46 -3.22
CA GLU A 18 -15.54 12.35 -4.06
C GLU A 18 -14.01 12.29 -4.09
N THR A 19 -13.37 13.46 -4.31
CA THR A 19 -11.90 13.55 -4.27
C THR A 19 -11.35 13.13 -2.92
N PHE A 20 -11.94 13.61 -1.82
CA PHE A 20 -11.51 13.26 -0.47
C PHE A 20 -11.67 11.76 -0.19
N VAL A 21 -12.78 11.13 -0.57
CA VAL A 21 -13.00 9.69 -0.40
C VAL A 21 -11.96 8.87 -1.20
N THR A 22 -11.67 9.31 -2.41
CA THR A 22 -10.62 8.69 -3.25
C THR A 22 -9.26 8.78 -2.55
N ASP A 23 -8.90 9.96 -2.05
CA ASP A 23 -7.63 10.19 -1.35
C ASP A 23 -7.56 9.41 -0.03
N LEU A 24 -8.65 9.39 0.73
CA LEU A 24 -8.73 8.61 1.97
C LEU A 24 -8.46 7.12 1.69
N SER A 25 -9.05 6.57 0.64
CA SER A 25 -8.89 5.17 0.27
C SER A 25 -7.50 4.88 -0.31
N THR A 26 -7.08 5.63 -1.33
CA THR A 26 -5.89 5.33 -2.12
C THR A 26 -4.59 5.76 -1.46
N TRP A 27 -4.65 6.74 -0.54
CA TRP A 27 -3.48 7.22 0.19
C TRP A 27 -3.55 6.81 1.67
N TYR A 28 -4.49 7.34 2.44
CA TYR A 28 -4.48 7.14 3.88
C TYR A 28 -4.66 5.68 4.26
N VAL A 29 -5.74 5.02 3.82
CA VAL A 29 -6.02 3.62 4.19
C VAL A 29 -4.94 2.68 3.65
N ARG A 30 -4.54 2.84 2.39
CA ARG A 30 -3.52 2.00 1.77
C ARG A 30 -2.17 2.11 2.49
N ARG A 31 -1.71 3.33 2.80
CA ARG A 31 -0.44 3.55 3.48
C ARG A 31 -0.48 3.16 4.96
N SER A 32 -1.62 3.36 5.61
CA SER A 32 -1.82 3.00 7.03
C SER A 32 -2.12 1.51 7.23
N ARG A 33 -2.16 0.70 6.16
CA ARG A 33 -2.49 -0.74 6.27
C ARG A 33 -1.62 -1.47 7.30
N ARG A 34 -0.31 -1.22 7.33
CA ARG A 34 0.59 -1.84 8.32
C ARG A 34 0.27 -1.40 9.74
N ARG A 35 -0.08 -0.15 9.94
CA ARG A 35 -0.48 0.40 11.25
C ARG A 35 -1.74 -0.27 11.78
N PHE A 36 -2.69 -0.62 10.92
CA PHE A 36 -3.93 -1.29 11.33
C PHE A 36 -3.70 -2.75 11.76
N TRP A 37 -2.79 -3.48 11.13
CA TRP A 37 -2.65 -4.93 11.35
C TRP A 37 -1.32 -5.39 11.94
N LYS A 38 -0.24 -4.65 11.73
CA LYS A 38 1.12 -5.06 12.11
C LYS A 38 1.85 -4.03 12.98
N SER A 39 1.14 -3.05 13.56
CA SER A 39 1.79 -2.09 14.44
C SER A 39 2.21 -2.76 15.74
N ASP A 40 3.48 -2.60 16.10
CA ASP A 40 4.02 -3.02 17.39
C ASP A 40 3.64 -2.04 18.52
N SER A 41 3.04 -0.90 18.16
CA SER A 41 2.57 0.13 19.09
C SER A 41 1.05 0.23 19.08
N ASP A 42 0.42 -0.13 20.18
CA ASP A 42 -1.02 0.02 20.37
C ASP A 42 -1.48 1.48 20.25
N ALA A 43 -0.65 2.43 20.68
CA ALA A 43 -0.95 3.86 20.58
C ALA A 43 -0.97 4.34 19.11
N ASP A 44 -0.02 3.90 18.27
CA ASP A 44 0.00 4.24 16.85
C ASP A 44 -1.17 3.62 16.10
N LYS A 45 -1.49 2.36 16.42
CA LYS A 45 -2.65 1.64 15.88
C LYS A 45 -3.95 2.37 16.23
N LEU A 46 -4.13 2.73 17.50
CA LEU A 46 -5.31 3.45 17.98
C LEU A 46 -5.45 4.81 17.29
N SER A 47 -4.36 5.58 17.18
CA SER A 47 -4.33 6.86 16.47
C SER A 47 -4.73 6.72 15.00
N ALA A 48 -4.28 5.65 14.33
CA ALA A 48 -4.67 5.39 12.94
C ALA A 48 -6.17 5.09 12.80
N TYR A 49 -6.73 4.29 13.71
CA TYR A 49 -8.18 4.01 13.72
C TYR A 49 -9.01 5.25 14.08
N GLU A 50 -8.57 6.04 15.04
CA GLU A 50 -9.28 7.26 15.43
C GLU A 50 -9.35 8.26 14.30
N THR A 51 -8.22 8.47 13.60
CA THR A 51 -8.18 9.34 12.41
C THR A 51 -9.13 8.85 11.32
N LEU A 52 -9.14 7.54 11.05
CA LEU A 52 -10.05 6.94 10.06
C LEU A 52 -11.52 7.08 10.50
N TYR A 53 -11.81 6.84 11.77
CA TYR A 53 -13.13 6.97 12.35
C TYR A 53 -13.68 8.39 12.19
N GLN A 54 -12.91 9.40 12.62
CA GLN A 54 -13.27 10.80 12.49
C GLN A 54 -13.51 11.19 11.02
N ALA A 55 -12.62 10.77 10.12
CA ALA A 55 -12.77 11.02 8.69
C ALA A 55 -14.07 10.41 8.13
N LEU A 56 -14.38 9.16 8.47
CA LEU A 56 -15.56 8.47 7.97
C LEU A 56 -16.87 9.06 8.55
N VAL A 57 -16.89 9.40 9.83
CA VAL A 57 -18.05 10.05 10.47
C VAL A 57 -18.32 11.41 9.82
N THR A 58 -17.26 12.22 9.66
CA THR A 58 -17.38 13.53 9.01
C THR A 58 -17.86 13.42 7.57
N VAL A 59 -17.31 12.45 6.79
CA VAL A 59 -17.75 12.19 5.42
C VAL A 59 -19.22 11.79 5.39
N ALA A 60 -19.68 10.92 6.30
CA ALA A 60 -21.09 10.52 6.36
C ALA A 60 -22.03 11.72 6.61
N GLN A 61 -21.63 12.62 7.52
CA GLN A 61 -22.39 13.86 7.80
C GLN A 61 -22.41 14.80 6.58
N VAL A 62 -21.26 15.01 5.93
CA VAL A 62 -21.15 15.91 4.77
C VAL A 62 -21.88 15.34 3.54
N MET A 63 -21.88 14.00 3.38
CA MET A 63 -22.57 13.31 2.29
C MET A 63 -24.10 13.18 2.48
N ALA A 64 -24.60 13.26 3.70
CA ALA A 64 -26.00 13.00 4.01
C ALA A 64 -27.00 13.78 3.12
N PRO A 65 -26.77 15.07 2.75
CA PRO A 65 -27.65 15.80 1.85
C PRO A 65 -27.69 15.25 0.41
N PHE A 66 -26.64 14.53 -0.03
CA PHE A 66 -26.51 13.99 -1.39
C PHE A 66 -26.81 12.50 -1.47
N MET A 67 -26.42 11.77 -0.45
CA MET A 67 -26.55 10.33 -0.34
C MET A 67 -27.15 9.92 1.02
N PRO A 68 -28.42 10.26 1.27
CA PRO A 68 -29.03 10.15 2.60
C PRO A 68 -29.01 8.74 3.16
N PHE A 69 -29.28 7.72 2.34
CA PHE A 69 -29.34 6.33 2.81
C PHE A 69 -27.95 5.78 3.15
N LEU A 70 -26.94 6.09 2.33
CA LEU A 70 -25.57 5.64 2.60
C LEU A 70 -24.98 6.38 3.79
N GLY A 71 -25.17 7.72 3.86
CA GLY A 71 -24.74 8.53 4.99
C GLY A 71 -25.34 8.04 6.31
N GLU A 72 -26.64 7.75 6.32
CA GLU A 72 -27.33 7.19 7.48
C GLU A 72 -26.75 5.83 7.90
N ALA A 73 -26.59 4.90 6.95
CA ALA A 73 -26.07 3.57 7.24
C ALA A 73 -24.66 3.62 7.83
N VAL A 74 -23.75 4.40 7.22
CA VAL A 74 -22.36 4.55 7.69
C VAL A 74 -22.33 5.21 9.07
N TYR A 75 -23.04 6.31 9.24
CA TYR A 75 -23.05 7.08 10.50
C TYR A 75 -23.55 6.23 11.67
N ARG A 76 -24.70 5.58 11.53
CA ARG A 76 -25.27 4.73 12.59
C ARG A 76 -24.39 3.55 12.95
N ASN A 77 -23.77 2.90 11.96
CA ASN A 77 -22.87 1.77 12.23
C ASN A 77 -21.60 2.20 12.98
N LEU A 78 -21.11 3.41 12.71
CA LEU A 78 -19.87 3.89 13.33
C LEU A 78 -20.11 4.49 14.72
N THR A 79 -21.19 5.27 14.87
CA THR A 79 -21.44 6.07 16.09
C THR A 79 -22.40 5.41 17.06
N GLY A 80 -23.28 4.54 16.59
CA GLY A 80 -24.43 4.03 17.36
C GLY A 80 -25.53 5.06 17.57
N GLU A 81 -25.37 6.30 17.10
CA GLU A 81 -26.34 7.38 17.24
C GLU A 81 -27.60 7.13 16.40
N ARG A 82 -28.68 7.85 16.74
CA ARG A 82 -30.00 7.61 16.18
C ARG A 82 -30.07 7.85 14.66
N SER A 83 -29.51 8.95 14.17
CA SER A 83 -29.56 9.31 12.76
C SER A 83 -28.56 10.43 12.42
N VAL A 84 -27.93 10.34 11.24
CA VAL A 84 -27.08 11.42 10.69
C VAL A 84 -27.88 12.69 10.41
N HIS A 85 -29.19 12.56 10.10
CA HIS A 85 -30.05 13.68 9.78
C HIS A 85 -30.48 14.49 11.01
N LEU A 86 -30.20 13.99 12.21
CA LEU A 86 -30.40 14.69 13.48
C LEU A 86 -29.10 15.27 14.04
N ALA A 87 -27.97 14.94 13.44
CA ALA A 87 -26.67 15.46 13.83
C ALA A 87 -26.46 16.88 13.26
N ASP A 88 -25.70 17.67 14.00
CA ASP A 88 -25.24 18.97 13.50
C ASP A 88 -24.32 18.82 12.31
N PHE A 89 -24.38 19.76 11.38
CA PHE A 89 -23.44 19.78 10.25
C PHE A 89 -22.02 20.07 10.77
N PRO A 90 -20.99 19.26 10.34
CA PRO A 90 -19.66 19.37 10.92
C PRO A 90 -19.04 20.76 10.68
N GLN A 91 -18.44 21.30 11.72
CA GLN A 91 -17.71 22.57 11.67
C GLN A 91 -16.24 22.29 11.38
N ALA A 92 -15.64 23.09 10.49
CA ALA A 92 -14.22 23.02 10.24
C ALA A 92 -13.43 23.60 11.44
N ASP A 93 -12.50 22.82 11.96
CA ASP A 93 -11.52 23.32 12.93
C ASP A 93 -10.35 23.95 12.19
N ALA A 94 -10.32 25.29 12.18
CA ALA A 94 -9.23 26.03 11.54
C ALA A 94 -7.87 25.82 12.25
N GLY A 95 -7.89 25.49 13.55
CA GLY A 95 -6.67 25.24 14.33
C GLY A 95 -6.02 23.89 14.02
N ALA A 96 -6.78 22.92 13.47
CA ALA A 96 -6.27 21.63 13.05
C ALA A 96 -5.66 21.64 11.65
N ARG A 97 -5.73 22.76 10.92
CA ARG A 97 -5.23 22.89 9.56
C ARG A 97 -3.76 23.34 9.53
N ASP A 98 -2.92 22.52 8.92
CA ASP A 98 -1.53 22.85 8.61
C ASP A 98 -1.36 23.02 7.10
N GLU A 99 -1.40 24.28 6.64
CA GLU A 99 -1.28 24.62 5.22
C GLU A 99 0.07 24.22 4.62
N SER A 100 1.15 24.29 5.41
CA SER A 100 2.48 23.88 4.97
C SER A 100 2.54 22.37 4.71
N LEU A 101 1.99 21.58 5.62
CA LEU A 101 1.91 20.14 5.49
C LEU A 101 1.01 19.72 4.29
N GLU A 102 -0.13 20.39 4.10
CA GLU A 102 -1.01 20.17 2.95
C GLU A 102 -0.28 20.41 1.63
N GLN A 103 0.47 21.53 1.53
CA GLN A 103 1.24 21.88 0.32
C GLN A 103 2.36 20.87 0.04
N GLN A 104 3.11 20.48 1.07
CA GLN A 104 4.15 19.47 0.94
C GLN A 104 3.58 18.10 0.53
N MET A 105 2.46 17.68 1.12
CA MET A 105 1.81 16.43 0.75
C MET A 105 1.26 16.47 -0.69
N ALA A 106 0.71 17.60 -1.13
CA ALA A 106 0.29 17.80 -2.51
C ALA A 106 1.48 17.72 -3.48
N ALA A 107 2.64 18.31 -3.12
CA ALA A 107 3.86 18.19 -3.91
C ALA A 107 4.38 16.76 -3.96
N ALA A 108 4.39 16.06 -2.83
CA ALA A 108 4.76 14.65 -2.75
C ALA A 108 3.90 13.76 -3.65
N ARG A 109 2.59 13.97 -3.63
CA ARG A 109 1.66 13.20 -4.49
C ARG A 109 1.92 13.42 -5.97
N ARG A 110 2.16 14.66 -6.39
CA ARG A 110 2.54 14.97 -7.78
C ARG A 110 3.86 14.30 -8.17
N ALA A 111 4.86 14.32 -7.27
CA ALA A 111 6.15 13.65 -7.52
C ALA A 111 5.98 12.12 -7.65
N VAL A 112 5.14 11.51 -6.82
CA VAL A 112 4.83 10.08 -6.89
C VAL A 112 4.09 9.74 -8.19
N GLU A 113 3.07 10.50 -8.57
CA GLU A 113 2.33 10.30 -9.81
C GLU A 113 3.25 10.37 -11.04
N ALA A 114 4.07 11.42 -11.12
CA ALA A 114 5.03 11.58 -12.21
C ALA A 114 6.09 10.46 -12.22
N GLY A 115 6.56 10.04 -11.05
CA GLY A 115 7.54 8.95 -10.93
C GLY A 115 6.98 7.59 -11.31
N LEU A 116 5.74 7.30 -10.95
CA LEU A 116 5.06 6.07 -11.37
C LEU A 116 4.76 6.08 -12.87
N ALA A 117 4.39 7.22 -13.45
CA ALA A 117 4.24 7.37 -14.91
C ALA A 117 5.57 7.15 -15.64
N ALA A 118 6.69 7.69 -15.11
CA ALA A 118 8.02 7.44 -15.66
C ALA A 118 8.41 5.95 -15.58
N ARG A 119 8.09 5.25 -14.49
CA ARG A 119 8.29 3.81 -14.38
C ARG A 119 7.51 3.03 -15.44
N ASP A 120 6.24 3.40 -15.64
CA ASP A 120 5.38 2.75 -16.62
C ASP A 120 5.91 2.94 -18.05
N ALA A 121 6.31 4.16 -18.40
CA ALA A 121 6.93 4.47 -19.69
C ALA A 121 8.20 3.64 -19.97
N LEU A 122 8.99 3.37 -18.92
CA LEU A 122 10.17 2.52 -18.97
C LEU A 122 9.89 1.02 -18.80
N ARG A 123 8.63 0.63 -18.60
CA ARG A 123 8.18 -0.74 -18.31
C ARG A 123 8.85 -1.35 -17.06
N LEU A 124 9.18 -0.51 -16.08
CA LEU A 124 9.77 -0.93 -14.81
C LEU A 124 8.68 -1.30 -13.81
N LYS A 125 8.69 -2.53 -13.33
CA LYS A 125 7.75 -2.98 -12.28
C LYS A 125 7.90 -2.10 -11.04
N VAL A 126 6.80 -1.65 -10.44
CA VAL A 126 6.84 -0.84 -9.19
C VAL A 126 7.54 -1.59 -8.05
N ARG A 127 7.45 -2.92 -8.02
CA ARG A 127 8.11 -3.77 -7.01
C ARG A 127 9.62 -3.88 -7.18
N GLN A 128 10.16 -3.61 -8.38
CA GLN A 128 11.60 -3.56 -8.60
C GLN A 128 12.16 -2.30 -7.94
N PRO A 129 12.96 -2.41 -6.88
CA PRO A 129 13.60 -1.24 -6.30
C PRO A 129 14.64 -0.66 -7.27
N LEU A 130 14.77 0.66 -7.25
CA LEU A 130 15.82 1.36 -8.00
C LEU A 130 16.79 2.04 -7.03
N ALA A 131 18.00 2.30 -7.49
CA ALA A 131 19.02 2.93 -6.66
C ALA A 131 18.62 4.37 -6.29
N SER A 132 18.11 5.16 -7.23
CA SER A 132 17.73 6.53 -6.96
C SER A 132 16.64 7.05 -7.89
N ALA A 133 16.01 8.15 -7.44
CA ALA A 133 15.19 9.01 -8.27
C ALA A 133 15.51 10.48 -7.98
N ALA A 134 15.49 11.31 -9.02
CA ALA A 134 15.45 12.76 -8.89
C ALA A 134 14.08 13.26 -9.33
N VAL A 135 13.47 14.13 -8.51
CA VAL A 135 12.12 14.65 -8.77
C VAL A 135 12.12 16.17 -8.82
N PRO A 136 11.18 16.79 -9.57
CA PRO A 136 11.02 18.22 -9.60
C PRO A 136 10.57 18.80 -8.26
N GLY A 137 10.84 20.06 -8.06
CA GLY A 137 10.34 20.86 -6.91
C GLY A 137 11.38 21.03 -5.82
N GLU A 138 10.95 21.78 -4.79
CA GLU A 138 11.76 22.06 -3.62
C GLU A 138 11.87 20.84 -2.69
N PRO A 139 12.93 20.75 -1.89
CA PRO A 139 13.08 19.73 -0.87
C PRO A 139 11.89 19.68 0.08
N LEU A 140 11.37 18.48 0.32
CA LEU A 140 10.30 18.23 1.30
C LEU A 140 10.92 17.90 2.67
N THR A 141 10.11 17.98 3.73
CA THR A 141 10.53 17.49 5.05
C THR A 141 10.91 16.02 4.99
N ALA A 142 11.76 15.57 5.90
CA ALA A 142 12.29 14.21 5.89
C ALA A 142 11.20 13.13 5.87
N ASP A 143 10.13 13.34 6.65
CA ASP A 143 9.01 12.39 6.74
C ASP A 143 8.22 12.32 5.42
N ILE A 144 7.96 13.47 4.79
CA ILE A 144 7.26 13.52 3.49
C ILE A 144 8.14 12.99 2.36
N ALA A 145 9.44 13.30 2.38
CA ALA A 145 10.40 12.73 1.43
C ALA A 145 10.49 11.20 1.56
N ALA A 146 10.42 10.67 2.78
CA ALA A 146 10.37 9.22 3.00
C ALA A 146 9.12 8.59 2.35
N ILE A 147 7.97 9.26 2.40
CA ILE A 147 6.75 8.82 1.72
C ILE A 147 7.00 8.70 0.20
N VAL A 148 7.57 9.73 -0.43
CA VAL A 148 7.86 9.71 -1.87
C VAL A 148 8.84 8.58 -2.22
N ARG A 149 9.89 8.40 -1.42
CA ARG A 149 10.89 7.36 -1.60
C ARG A 149 10.26 5.95 -1.53
N GLU A 150 9.39 5.72 -0.56
CA GLU A 150 8.68 4.44 -0.42
C GLU A 150 7.73 4.17 -1.58
N GLU A 151 6.93 5.18 -1.97
CA GLU A 151 5.96 5.04 -3.06
C GLU A 151 6.63 4.79 -4.41
N LEU A 152 7.76 5.46 -4.66
CA LEU A 152 8.56 5.25 -5.85
C LEU A 152 9.43 3.99 -5.76
N ASN A 153 9.53 3.37 -4.58
CA ASN A 153 10.40 2.22 -4.33
C ASN A 153 11.84 2.48 -4.77
N VAL A 154 12.45 3.55 -4.23
CA VAL A 154 13.83 3.94 -4.50
C VAL A 154 14.64 4.02 -3.21
N LYS A 155 15.96 3.76 -3.28
CA LYS A 155 16.83 3.82 -2.11
C LYS A 155 17.20 5.26 -1.74
N ALA A 156 17.41 6.11 -2.75
CA ALA A 156 17.72 7.52 -2.57
C ALA A 156 16.74 8.40 -3.37
N LEU A 157 16.46 9.60 -2.83
CA LEU A 157 15.61 10.59 -3.47
C LEU A 157 16.30 11.94 -3.41
N THR A 158 16.32 12.66 -4.54
CA THR A 158 16.82 14.03 -4.64
C THR A 158 15.75 14.92 -5.27
N PHE A 159 15.83 16.22 -4.99
CA PHE A 159 14.90 17.23 -5.47
C PHE A 159 15.59 18.25 -6.38
N GLY A 160 14.82 19.04 -7.10
CA GLY A 160 15.33 20.13 -7.95
C GLY A 160 15.63 19.72 -9.40
N ALA A 161 15.31 18.52 -9.79
CA ALA A 161 15.41 18.12 -11.20
C ALA A 161 14.34 18.83 -12.05
N PRO A 162 14.60 19.09 -13.34
CA PRO A 162 13.59 19.70 -14.23
C PRO A 162 12.41 18.76 -14.50
N GLU A 163 12.65 17.46 -14.49
CA GLU A 163 11.68 16.39 -14.68
C GLU A 163 12.09 15.16 -13.84
N VAL A 164 11.19 14.18 -13.73
CA VAL A 164 11.51 12.95 -12.99
C VAL A 164 12.56 12.15 -13.76
N GLN A 165 13.65 11.82 -13.06
CA GLN A 165 14.72 10.97 -13.55
C GLN A 165 14.85 9.75 -12.63
N LEU A 166 14.79 8.56 -13.22
CA LEU A 166 14.96 7.30 -12.51
C LEU A 166 16.30 6.67 -12.89
N ASP A 167 17.05 6.22 -11.88
CA ASP A 167 18.21 5.39 -12.13
C ASP A 167 17.73 3.99 -12.55
N THR A 168 17.95 3.67 -13.82
CA THR A 168 17.52 2.41 -14.43
C THR A 168 18.56 1.30 -14.32
N HIS A 169 19.74 1.57 -13.74
CA HIS A 169 20.76 0.56 -13.53
C HIS A 169 20.36 -0.36 -12.38
N ILE A 170 19.98 -1.59 -12.71
CA ILE A 170 19.57 -2.59 -11.72
C ILE A 170 20.79 -3.45 -11.36
N THR A 171 21.32 -3.25 -10.16
CA THR A 171 22.35 -4.11 -9.60
C THR A 171 21.79 -5.48 -9.24
N GLU A 172 22.65 -6.47 -9.06
CA GLU A 172 22.25 -7.82 -8.62
C GLU A 172 21.47 -7.78 -7.29
N GLU A 173 21.92 -6.98 -6.34
CA GLU A 173 21.25 -6.80 -5.05
C GLU A 173 19.82 -6.25 -5.21
N LEU A 174 19.66 -5.21 -6.04
CA LEU A 174 18.34 -4.63 -6.33
C LEU A 174 17.44 -5.62 -7.08
N ARG A 175 18.01 -6.45 -7.95
CA ARG A 175 17.27 -7.49 -8.63
C ARG A 175 16.76 -8.55 -7.64
N LEU A 176 17.63 -9.05 -6.77
CA LEU A 176 17.24 -10.03 -5.74
C LEU A 176 16.17 -9.49 -4.79
N GLU A 177 16.26 -8.22 -4.37
CA GLU A 177 15.21 -7.57 -3.57
C GLU A 177 13.89 -7.49 -4.34
N GLY A 178 13.93 -7.16 -5.62
CA GLY A 178 12.75 -7.14 -6.48
C GLY A 178 12.09 -8.52 -6.59
N LEU A 179 12.90 -9.57 -6.75
CA LEU A 179 12.43 -10.96 -6.78
C LEU A 179 11.83 -11.39 -5.45
N ALA A 180 12.44 -11.04 -4.32
CA ALA A 180 11.87 -11.32 -3.00
C ALA A 180 10.47 -10.73 -2.84
N ARG A 181 10.23 -9.51 -3.35
CA ARG A 181 8.90 -8.88 -3.34
C ARG A 181 7.91 -9.57 -4.29
N ASP A 182 8.35 -10.07 -5.43
CA ASP A 182 7.52 -10.86 -6.33
C ASP A 182 7.19 -12.22 -5.72
N ILE A 183 8.12 -12.88 -5.03
CA ILE A 183 7.90 -14.10 -4.24
C ILE A 183 6.83 -13.85 -3.16
N VAL A 184 6.99 -12.82 -2.34
CA VAL A 184 6.01 -12.45 -1.30
C VAL A 184 4.62 -12.26 -1.89
N ARG A 185 4.49 -11.51 -2.99
CA ARG A 185 3.21 -11.33 -3.67
C ARG A 185 2.61 -12.66 -4.13
N THR A 186 3.42 -13.53 -4.70
CA THR A 186 2.96 -14.83 -5.20
C THR A 186 2.46 -15.70 -4.06
N ILE A 187 3.20 -15.77 -2.95
CA ILE A 187 2.78 -16.51 -1.74
C ILE A 187 1.48 -15.91 -1.17
N GLN A 188 1.35 -14.58 -1.10
CA GLN A 188 0.12 -13.92 -0.63
C GLN A 188 -1.08 -14.20 -1.54
N SER A 189 -0.87 -14.29 -2.85
CA SER A 189 -1.93 -14.68 -3.78
C SER A 189 -2.37 -16.13 -3.56
N LEU A 190 -1.40 -17.04 -3.37
CA LEU A 190 -1.68 -18.44 -3.05
C LEU A 190 -2.41 -18.60 -1.71
N ARG A 191 -2.03 -17.84 -0.67
CA ARG A 191 -2.75 -17.81 0.62
C ARG A 191 -4.22 -17.48 0.43
N LYS A 192 -4.50 -16.42 -0.34
CA LYS A 192 -5.87 -15.99 -0.63
C LYS A 192 -6.66 -17.05 -1.42
N GLU A 193 -6.04 -17.64 -2.44
CA GLU A 193 -6.65 -18.69 -3.25
C GLU A 193 -6.93 -19.97 -2.43
N SER A 194 -6.07 -20.27 -1.47
CA SER A 194 -6.22 -21.40 -0.54
C SER A 194 -7.19 -21.12 0.62
N GLY A 195 -7.79 -19.92 0.68
CA GLY A 195 -8.76 -19.55 1.71
C GLY A 195 -8.17 -19.31 3.11
N PHE A 196 -6.86 -19.05 3.21
CA PHE A 196 -6.22 -18.77 4.50
C PHE A 196 -6.62 -17.39 5.03
N GLN A 197 -6.76 -17.30 6.36
CA GLN A 197 -7.01 -16.03 7.03
C GLN A 197 -5.72 -15.18 7.08
N ILE A 198 -5.88 -13.89 7.37
CA ILE A 198 -4.75 -12.95 7.37
C ILE A 198 -3.72 -13.32 8.45
N GLU A 199 -4.19 -13.76 9.61
CA GLU A 199 -3.41 -14.16 10.78
C GLU A 199 -2.82 -15.57 10.73
N ASP A 200 -3.26 -16.43 9.80
CA ASP A 200 -2.79 -17.81 9.72
C ASP A 200 -1.27 -17.87 9.55
N ARG A 201 -0.62 -18.74 10.33
CA ARG A 201 0.79 -19.09 10.17
C ARG A 201 0.91 -20.24 9.19
N ILE A 202 1.94 -20.24 8.36
CA ILE A 202 2.14 -21.25 7.32
C ILE A 202 3.57 -21.79 7.31
N LEU A 203 3.72 -23.00 6.77
CA LEU A 203 4.98 -23.47 6.19
C LEU A 203 4.91 -23.24 4.69
N THR A 204 5.93 -22.62 4.13
CA THR A 204 6.04 -22.42 2.69
C THR A 204 7.07 -23.39 2.13
N HIS A 205 6.60 -24.38 1.37
CA HIS A 205 7.45 -25.28 0.61
C HIS A 205 7.69 -24.69 -0.78
N TRP A 206 8.93 -24.78 -1.25
CA TRP A 206 9.28 -24.29 -2.55
C TRP A 206 10.30 -25.20 -3.25
N GLU A 207 10.24 -25.28 -4.56
CA GLU A 207 11.17 -26.03 -5.39
C GLU A 207 11.33 -25.33 -6.72
N ASP A 208 12.55 -25.22 -7.18
CA ASP A 208 12.92 -24.68 -8.50
C ASP A 208 13.18 -25.82 -9.50
N GLU A 209 13.01 -25.55 -10.78
CA GLU A 209 13.07 -26.56 -11.88
C GLU A 209 14.45 -27.21 -12.08
N LEU A 210 15.39 -27.10 -11.15
CA LEU A 210 16.73 -27.53 -11.39
C LEU A 210 17.03 -28.95 -10.89
N PRO A 211 16.94 -29.99 -11.77
CA PRO A 211 17.66 -31.21 -11.53
C PRO A 211 19.16 -30.94 -11.78
N GLY A 212 19.92 -30.76 -10.72
CA GLY A 212 21.31 -31.14 -10.59
C GLY A 212 22.42 -30.57 -11.52
N HIS A 213 22.13 -29.78 -12.54
CA HIS A 213 23.12 -29.46 -13.57
C HIS A 213 23.23 -28.00 -14.02
N LEU A 214 22.42 -27.10 -13.49
CA LEU A 214 22.54 -25.66 -13.78
C LEU A 214 22.83 -24.88 -12.49
N PRO A 215 23.56 -23.76 -12.54
CA PRO A 215 23.71 -22.90 -11.37
C PRO A 215 22.34 -22.43 -10.90
N ALA A 216 22.18 -22.34 -9.58
CA ALA A 216 20.98 -21.85 -8.95
C ALA A 216 20.51 -20.54 -9.61
N GLY A 217 19.23 -20.46 -9.98
CA GLY A 217 18.65 -19.27 -10.60
C GLY A 217 18.57 -18.10 -9.62
N PHE A 218 18.24 -16.93 -10.13
CA PHE A 218 18.09 -15.73 -9.28
C PHE A 218 16.95 -15.88 -8.27
N VAL A 219 15.89 -16.60 -8.61
CA VAL A 219 14.76 -16.86 -7.69
C VAL A 219 15.22 -17.73 -6.52
N HIS A 220 16.03 -18.76 -6.77
CA HIS A 220 16.67 -19.55 -5.71
C HIS A 220 17.46 -18.66 -4.74
N HIS A 221 18.35 -17.85 -5.29
CA HIS A 221 19.20 -16.96 -4.50
C HIS A 221 18.36 -15.94 -3.71
N ALA A 222 17.23 -15.47 -4.27
CA ALA A 222 16.34 -14.58 -3.57
C ALA A 222 15.64 -15.28 -2.36
N PHE A 223 15.28 -16.55 -2.47
CA PHE A 223 14.77 -17.32 -1.33
C PHE A 223 15.78 -17.48 -0.20
N GLU A 224 17.06 -17.63 -0.53
CA GLU A 224 18.14 -17.76 0.46
C GLU A 224 18.47 -16.42 1.12
N VAL A 225 18.81 -15.41 0.32
CA VAL A 225 19.30 -14.11 0.82
C VAL A 225 18.19 -13.31 1.53
N TRP A 226 16.96 -13.40 1.04
CA TRP A 226 15.80 -12.65 1.56
C TRP A 226 14.85 -13.51 2.39
N ALA A 227 15.31 -14.65 2.91
CA ALA A 227 14.47 -15.60 3.65
C ALA A 227 13.70 -14.95 4.80
N ASP A 228 14.34 -14.14 5.62
CA ASP A 228 13.70 -13.52 6.79
C ASP A 228 12.65 -12.46 6.38
N TYR A 229 12.93 -11.69 5.32
CA TYR A 229 11.95 -10.77 4.76
C TYR A 229 10.73 -11.53 4.23
N ILE A 230 10.93 -12.58 3.43
CA ILE A 230 9.85 -13.40 2.87
C ILE A 230 9.02 -14.01 4.00
N LYS A 231 9.66 -14.62 5.02
CA LYS A 231 8.97 -15.18 6.20
C LYS A 231 8.10 -14.15 6.91
N THR A 232 8.66 -12.99 7.17
CA THR A 232 7.97 -11.90 7.89
C THR A 232 6.76 -11.40 7.13
N GLU A 233 6.91 -11.15 5.81
CA GLU A 233 5.83 -10.58 5.00
C GLU A 233 4.74 -11.60 4.64
N THR A 234 5.05 -12.89 4.67
CA THR A 234 4.09 -13.95 4.35
C THR A 234 3.53 -14.68 5.56
N LEU A 235 4.00 -14.35 6.79
CA LEU A 235 3.71 -15.09 8.02
C LEU A 235 4.12 -16.57 7.92
N SER A 236 5.17 -16.85 7.14
CA SER A 236 5.75 -18.18 7.06
C SER A 236 6.66 -18.42 8.26
N LEU A 237 6.44 -19.51 8.98
CA LEU A 237 7.34 -19.96 10.06
C LEU A 237 8.67 -20.41 9.47
N GLU A 238 8.60 -21.14 8.37
CA GLU A 238 9.78 -21.65 7.66
C GLU A 238 9.57 -21.60 6.14
N LEU A 239 10.68 -21.46 5.42
CA LEU A 239 10.78 -21.69 3.99
C LEU A 239 11.53 -23.00 3.77
N VAL A 240 10.81 -24.03 3.38
CA VAL A 240 11.37 -25.38 3.24
C VAL A 240 11.58 -25.69 1.76
N ARG A 241 12.82 -26.02 1.38
CA ARG A 241 13.10 -26.49 0.04
C ARG A 241 12.64 -27.93 -0.15
N GLY A 242 11.97 -28.22 -1.25
CA GLY A 242 11.34 -29.49 -1.53
C GLY A 242 9.86 -29.53 -1.19
N ILE A 243 9.08 -30.23 -2.00
CA ILE A 243 7.62 -30.33 -1.85
C ILE A 243 7.25 -31.71 -1.36
N PRO A 244 6.66 -31.82 -0.16
CA PRO A 244 6.19 -33.11 0.35
C PRO A 244 5.07 -33.68 -0.54
N PRO A 245 5.01 -35.01 -0.75
CA PRO A 245 4.01 -35.63 -1.61
C PRO A 245 2.55 -35.39 -1.18
N GLU A 246 2.34 -35.11 0.10
CA GLU A 246 1.02 -34.86 0.69
C GLU A 246 0.54 -33.41 0.53
N VAL A 247 1.38 -32.51 0.03
CA VAL A 247 1.01 -31.09 -0.14
C VAL A 247 0.87 -30.77 -1.62
N GLN A 248 -0.27 -30.19 -2.00
CA GLN A 248 -0.51 -29.81 -3.39
C GLN A 248 0.35 -28.60 -3.76
N ALA A 249 1.28 -28.81 -4.70
CA ALA A 249 2.09 -27.75 -5.26
C ALA A 249 1.39 -27.05 -6.41
N LYS A 250 1.66 -25.75 -6.54
CA LYS A 250 1.26 -24.96 -7.69
C LYS A 250 2.49 -24.47 -8.43
N GLU A 251 2.54 -24.71 -9.74
CA GLU A 251 3.56 -24.12 -10.61
C GLU A 251 3.28 -22.63 -10.79
N VAL A 252 4.29 -21.81 -10.57
CA VAL A 252 4.24 -20.35 -10.77
C VAL A 252 5.49 -19.91 -11.54
N THR A 253 5.38 -18.81 -12.27
CA THR A 253 6.53 -18.22 -12.98
C THR A 253 6.88 -16.89 -12.32
N ILE A 254 8.12 -16.78 -11.86
CA ILE A 254 8.67 -15.57 -11.23
C ILE A 254 9.89 -15.14 -12.05
N ASP A 255 9.84 -13.96 -12.64
CA ASP A 255 10.90 -13.40 -13.51
C ASP A 255 11.37 -14.34 -14.65
N GLY A 256 10.44 -15.15 -15.17
CA GLY A 256 10.74 -16.13 -16.22
C GLY A 256 11.21 -17.49 -15.72
N GLU A 257 11.51 -17.65 -14.45
CA GLU A 257 11.89 -18.92 -13.83
C GLU A 257 10.65 -19.64 -13.28
N LYS A 258 10.58 -20.95 -13.51
CA LYS A 258 9.50 -21.81 -12.97
C LYS A 258 9.85 -22.23 -11.56
N VAL A 259 8.88 -22.07 -10.68
CA VAL A 259 8.96 -22.45 -9.26
C VAL A 259 7.68 -23.14 -8.84
N TRP A 260 7.79 -24.20 -8.08
CA TRP A 260 6.65 -24.85 -7.42
C TRP A 260 6.55 -24.34 -5.99
N LEU A 261 5.38 -23.89 -5.62
CA LEU A 261 5.06 -23.41 -4.27
C LEU A 261 3.94 -24.25 -3.68
N ALA A 262 4.09 -24.64 -2.44
CA ALA A 262 3.04 -25.30 -1.68
C ALA A 262 2.96 -24.69 -0.28
N LEU A 263 1.74 -24.42 0.18
CA LEU A 263 1.49 -23.81 1.47
C LEU A 263 0.80 -24.80 2.39
N LYS A 264 1.29 -24.93 3.60
CA LYS A 264 0.68 -25.75 4.65
C LYS A 264 0.38 -24.86 5.86
N ARG A 265 -0.88 -24.84 6.26
CA ARG A 265 -1.29 -24.14 7.49
C ARG A 265 -0.70 -24.84 8.70
N VAL A 266 -0.25 -24.05 9.66
CA VAL A 266 0.20 -24.53 10.97
C VAL A 266 -0.85 -24.07 11.98
N ASP A 267 -1.45 -25.05 12.68
CA ASP A 267 -2.48 -24.81 13.69
C ASP A 267 -1.85 -24.28 15.00
#